data_c61aed27fc1be867320f918b329659b1
#
_entry.id   c61aed27fc1be867320f918b329659b1
#
_cell.length_a   1.000
_cell.length_b   1.000
_cell.length_c   1.000
_cell.angle_alpha   90.00
_cell.angle_beta   90.00
_cell.angle_gamma   90.00
#
_symmetry.space_group_name_H-M   'P 1'
#
loop_
_entity.id
_entity.type
_entity.pdbx_description
1 polymer ?
#
loop_
_entity_poly.entity_id
_entity_poly.type
_entity_poly.pdbx_seq_one_letter_code
_entity_poly.pdbx_strand_id
1 'polypeptide(L)'
;MPANKNAMTRYKILDDLLSNRYHNYSLDDLTEEVNYRLSEMYPDTNGVVRRTIEKDIFYLEYEGPFLVDIERYTVDAYNKEKQKFYAKQCLRYANPAFSIFKKQMSADEEYLLSEALTLLGQFDGLPNLGDLEALRLGLGVRKPKHQIISLSKNPLEKSNILGKLFTAISQRQTINIRYHTFKNKDVQLTVALFPYMLKEYNRRWFLVAAAESDGKLLTFGLDRIDDVENLPSHKYVDYDGDLNELYEDIIGVTYKEESPVYKIVLWVSDNSKDYVVTKPLHESQRSVSRTKAQELYSQFPTLSGGQFFIIECKENYELIRELTSFGKDLVVLSPKPITDLVERRVSEMFEIYSNLRT
;
A
#
# COMPACT_ATOMS: atom_id res chain seq x y z
N MET A 1 22.84 -17.72 -7.31
CA MET A 1 23.79 -17.24 -6.29
C MET A 1 23.34 -17.80 -4.97
N PRO A 2 24.18 -18.38 -4.11
CA PRO A 2 23.73 -18.76 -2.79
C PRO A 2 23.31 -17.45 -2.08
N ALA A 3 22.05 -17.39 -1.67
CA ALA A 3 21.52 -16.28 -0.90
C ALA A 3 22.45 -16.05 0.30
N ASN A 4 22.90 -14.83 0.49
CA ASN A 4 23.78 -14.41 1.58
C ASN A 4 22.99 -14.42 2.88
N LYS A 5 22.76 -15.64 3.38
CA LYS A 5 21.90 -15.92 4.54
C LYS A 5 22.41 -15.08 5.70
N ASN A 6 21.56 -14.19 6.22
CA ASN A 6 21.86 -13.29 7.34
C ASN A 6 22.88 -12.15 7.08
N ALA A 7 23.16 -11.76 5.82
CA ALA A 7 24.10 -10.67 5.54
C ALA A 7 23.70 -9.36 6.23
N MET A 8 22.43 -8.96 6.15
CA MET A 8 21.93 -7.75 6.79
C MET A 8 22.08 -7.78 8.33
N THR A 9 21.88 -8.94 8.93
CA THR A 9 22.11 -9.12 10.38
C THR A 9 23.58 -8.93 10.73
N ARG A 10 24.50 -9.51 9.92
CA ARG A 10 25.95 -9.29 10.12
C ARG A 10 26.33 -7.81 9.96
N TYR A 11 25.78 -7.12 8.97
CA TYR A 11 26.06 -5.68 8.78
C TYR A 11 25.59 -4.86 9.98
N LYS A 12 24.45 -5.17 10.58
CA LYS A 12 24.00 -4.51 11.81
C LYS A 12 24.92 -4.78 13.00
N ILE A 13 25.39 -6.01 13.15
CA ILE A 13 26.34 -6.38 14.19
C ILE A 13 27.68 -5.67 13.97
N LEU A 14 28.21 -5.70 12.75
CA LEU A 14 29.46 -5.00 12.39
C LEU A 14 29.36 -3.50 12.60
N ASP A 15 28.24 -2.87 12.27
CA ASP A 15 28.00 -1.46 12.50
C ASP A 15 28.06 -1.11 14.02
N ASP A 16 27.45 -1.93 14.85
CA ASP A 16 27.49 -1.76 16.31
C ASP A 16 28.92 -1.89 16.87
N LEU A 17 29.67 -2.88 16.36
CA LEU A 17 31.06 -3.12 16.79
C LEU A 17 32.00 -2.02 16.30
N LEU A 18 31.92 -1.63 15.03
CA LEU A 18 32.79 -0.59 14.43
C LEU A 18 32.50 0.81 14.95
N SER A 19 31.28 1.08 15.41
CA SER A 19 30.91 2.34 16.06
C SER A 19 31.31 2.42 17.53
N ASN A 20 31.68 1.29 18.14
CA ASN A 20 32.07 1.22 19.56
C ASN A 20 33.49 1.77 19.78
N ARG A 21 33.64 2.81 20.59
CA ARG A 21 34.91 3.47 20.91
C ARG A 21 35.59 2.93 22.18
N TYR A 22 34.92 2.08 22.91
CA TYR A 22 35.43 1.56 24.18
C TYR A 22 36.21 0.25 24.02
N HIS A 23 36.08 -0.39 22.85
CA HIS A 23 36.77 -1.65 22.52
C HIS A 23 37.55 -1.55 21.23
N ASN A 24 38.71 -2.23 21.18
CA ASN A 24 39.59 -2.31 20.03
C ASN A 24 39.40 -3.68 19.37
N TYR A 25 38.64 -3.73 18.30
CA TYR A 25 38.33 -4.95 17.60
C TYR A 25 39.33 -5.19 16.44
N SER A 26 40.06 -6.30 16.47
CA SER A 26 40.70 -6.85 15.29
C SER A 26 39.70 -7.60 14.42
N LEU A 27 40.11 -8.01 13.24
CA LEU A 27 39.27 -8.79 12.35
C LEU A 27 38.86 -10.14 12.96
N ASP A 28 39.74 -10.73 13.78
CA ASP A 28 39.45 -11.98 14.48
C ASP A 28 38.40 -11.75 15.59
N ASP A 29 38.58 -10.66 16.40
CA ASP A 29 37.59 -10.31 17.42
C ASP A 29 36.21 -9.98 16.78
N LEU A 30 36.16 -9.27 15.64
CA LEU A 30 34.93 -9.02 14.90
C LEU A 30 34.28 -10.32 14.47
N THR A 31 35.08 -11.29 14.02
CA THR A 31 34.57 -12.61 13.58
C THR A 31 33.96 -13.39 14.74
N GLU A 32 34.66 -13.42 15.87
CA GLU A 32 34.18 -14.09 17.10
C GLU A 32 32.89 -13.45 17.62
N GLU A 33 32.85 -12.13 17.73
CA GLU A 33 31.69 -11.40 18.25
C GLU A 33 30.48 -11.50 17.33
N VAL A 34 30.69 -11.45 16.00
CA VAL A 34 29.61 -11.67 15.02
C VAL A 34 29.04 -13.08 15.17
N ASN A 35 29.91 -14.10 15.29
CA ASN A 35 29.46 -15.48 15.47
C ASN A 35 28.73 -15.69 16.78
N TYR A 36 29.20 -15.08 17.86
CA TYR A 36 28.53 -15.14 19.17
C TYR A 36 27.10 -14.57 19.06
N ARG A 37 26.93 -13.36 18.55
CA ARG A 37 25.61 -12.70 18.41
C ARG A 37 24.71 -13.43 17.40
N LEU A 38 25.27 -13.99 16.33
CA LEU A 38 24.50 -14.81 15.39
C LEU A 38 23.98 -16.08 16.04
N SER A 39 24.77 -16.73 16.91
CA SER A 39 24.31 -17.95 17.61
C SER A 39 23.19 -17.67 18.62
N GLU A 40 23.19 -16.50 19.24
CA GLU A 40 22.08 -16.07 20.11
C GLU A 40 20.78 -15.85 19.33
N MET A 41 20.88 -15.26 18.13
CA MET A 41 19.71 -14.97 17.29
C MET A 41 19.22 -16.19 16.48
N TYR A 42 20.15 -17.05 16.10
CA TYR A 42 19.90 -18.22 15.23
C TYR A 42 20.64 -19.44 15.77
N PRO A 43 20.06 -20.19 16.71
CA PRO A 43 20.73 -21.33 17.35
C PRO A 43 21.25 -22.41 16.39
N ASP A 44 20.61 -22.56 15.23
CA ASP A 44 20.99 -23.55 14.20
C ASP A 44 22.05 -23.01 13.20
N THR A 45 22.70 -21.89 13.46
CA THR A 45 23.71 -21.33 12.54
C THR A 45 25.04 -22.05 12.73
N ASN A 46 25.74 -22.32 11.60
CA ASN A 46 27.11 -22.83 11.62
C ASN A 46 28.14 -21.69 11.77
N GLY A 47 27.69 -20.47 12.01
CA GLY A 47 28.56 -19.30 12.05
C GLY A 47 29.13 -18.91 10.69
N VAL A 48 30.07 -17.96 10.70
CA VAL A 48 30.78 -17.47 9.51
C VAL A 48 32.30 -17.49 9.74
N VAL A 49 33.02 -17.68 8.66
CA VAL A 49 34.49 -17.65 8.70
C VAL A 49 35.02 -16.24 8.52
N ARG A 50 36.24 -15.97 8.99
CA ARG A 50 36.93 -14.68 8.90
C ARG A 50 36.84 -14.06 7.49
N ARG A 51 37.06 -14.85 6.43
CA ARG A 51 36.97 -14.38 5.04
C ARG A 51 35.61 -13.81 4.68
N THR A 52 34.55 -14.28 5.33
CA THR A 52 33.18 -13.72 5.14
C THR A 52 33.10 -12.32 5.73
N ILE A 53 33.67 -12.12 6.92
CA ILE A 53 33.71 -10.79 7.57
C ILE A 53 34.59 -9.82 6.77
N GLU A 54 35.73 -10.28 6.23
CA GLU A 54 36.55 -9.47 5.33
C GLU A 54 35.77 -8.97 4.12
N LYS A 55 34.99 -9.86 3.49
CA LYS A 55 34.12 -9.50 2.36
C LYS A 55 32.99 -8.57 2.76
N ASP A 56 32.39 -8.79 3.93
CA ASP A 56 31.34 -7.92 4.43
C ASP A 56 31.86 -6.50 4.70
N ILE A 57 33.05 -6.37 5.30
CA ILE A 57 33.72 -5.08 5.51
C ILE A 57 34.04 -4.42 4.17
N PHE A 58 34.63 -5.16 3.21
CA PHE A 58 34.90 -4.65 1.88
C PHE A 58 33.63 -4.17 1.16
N TYR A 59 32.54 -4.90 1.28
CA TYR A 59 31.25 -4.50 0.72
C TYR A 59 30.75 -3.19 1.36
N LEU A 60 30.85 -3.04 2.69
CA LEU A 60 30.46 -1.83 3.39
C LEU A 60 31.31 -0.61 2.98
N GLU A 61 32.61 -0.80 2.72
CA GLU A 61 33.53 0.28 2.32
C GLU A 61 33.42 0.68 0.83
N TYR A 62 33.26 -0.29 -0.09
CA TYR A 62 33.51 -0.05 -1.52
C TYR A 62 32.37 -0.44 -2.47
N GLU A 63 31.57 -1.45 -2.16
CA GLU A 63 30.59 -2.00 -3.10
C GLU A 63 29.13 -1.74 -2.72
N GLY A 64 28.85 -1.60 -1.43
CA GLY A 64 27.51 -1.43 -0.91
C GLY A 64 27.00 0.00 -1.01
N PRO A 65 25.73 0.24 -0.68
CA PRO A 65 25.13 1.58 -0.73
C PRO A 65 25.63 2.51 0.38
N PHE A 66 26.44 2.01 1.33
CA PHE A 66 26.81 2.74 2.54
C PHE A 66 28.12 3.51 2.38
N LEU A 67 29.09 2.95 1.60
CA LEU A 67 30.40 3.56 1.32
C LEU A 67 31.06 4.15 2.57
N VAL A 68 31.17 3.32 3.61
CA VAL A 68 31.65 3.73 4.93
C VAL A 68 33.16 3.95 4.96
N ASP A 69 33.62 4.92 5.75
CA ASP A 69 35.05 5.16 5.98
C ASP A 69 35.51 4.41 7.24
N ILE A 70 36.37 3.38 7.05
CA ILE A 70 36.88 2.52 8.13
C ILE A 70 38.38 2.81 8.34
N GLU A 71 38.68 3.34 9.53
CA GLU A 71 40.03 3.54 9.99
C GLU A 71 40.65 2.21 10.46
N ARG A 72 41.87 1.92 9.97
CA ARG A 72 42.72 0.80 10.43
C ARG A 72 43.84 1.35 11.27
N TYR A 73 43.88 0.97 12.53
CA TYR A 73 44.87 1.46 13.47
C TYR A 73 45.49 0.32 14.26
N THR A 74 46.60 0.61 14.95
CA THR A 74 47.36 -0.40 15.70
C THR A 74 47.37 -0.05 17.17
N VAL A 75 47.14 -1.03 18.02
CA VAL A 75 47.23 -0.93 19.47
C VAL A 75 48.19 -1.98 20.01
N ASP A 76 48.95 -1.66 21.07
CA ASP A 76 49.76 -2.65 21.77
C ASP A 76 48.84 -3.55 22.62
N ALA A 77 48.85 -4.83 22.34
CA ALA A 77 48.15 -5.86 23.06
C ALA A 77 49.13 -6.84 23.73
N TYR A 78 48.76 -7.36 24.88
CA TYR A 78 49.58 -8.33 25.60
C TYR A 78 49.07 -9.74 25.39
N ASN A 79 49.92 -10.61 24.83
CA ASN A 79 49.58 -12.03 24.72
C ASN A 79 49.99 -12.76 26.01
N LYS A 80 49.02 -13.25 26.78
CA LYS A 80 49.22 -13.92 28.06
C LYS A 80 49.99 -15.25 27.94
N GLU A 81 49.77 -16.00 26.88
CA GLU A 81 50.43 -17.30 26.66
C GLU A 81 51.92 -17.13 26.29
N LYS A 82 52.21 -16.16 25.42
CA LYS A 82 53.58 -15.88 24.95
C LYS A 82 54.31 -14.86 25.82
N GLN A 83 53.63 -14.31 26.82
CA GLN A 83 54.17 -13.27 27.70
C GLN A 83 54.87 -12.11 26.98
N LYS A 84 54.29 -11.69 25.84
CA LYS A 84 54.87 -10.63 25.00
C LYS A 84 53.80 -9.64 24.53
N PHE A 85 54.22 -8.38 24.40
CA PHE A 85 53.44 -7.38 23.69
C PHE A 85 53.55 -7.64 22.18
N TYR A 86 52.47 -7.37 21.49
CA TYR A 86 52.40 -7.42 20.02
C TYR A 86 51.49 -6.31 19.51
N ALA A 87 51.78 -5.85 18.29
CA ALA A 87 50.96 -4.86 17.62
C ALA A 87 49.69 -5.52 17.03
N LYS A 88 48.51 -5.17 17.61
CA LYS A 88 47.21 -5.68 17.19
C LYS A 88 46.59 -4.67 16.22
N GLN A 89 46.34 -5.07 14.98
CA GLN A 89 45.60 -4.26 14.00
C GLN A 89 44.09 -4.30 14.33
N CYS A 90 43.49 -3.12 14.45
CA CYS A 90 42.09 -2.94 14.81
C CYS A 90 41.37 -2.08 13.77
N LEU A 91 40.06 -2.21 13.72
CA LEU A 91 39.16 -1.50 12.80
C LEU A 91 38.09 -0.73 13.57
N ARG A 92 37.75 0.45 13.08
CA ARG A 92 36.60 1.25 13.57
C ARG A 92 36.16 2.23 12.49
N TYR A 93 35.02 2.83 12.63
CA TYR A 93 34.65 3.96 11.78
C TYR A 93 35.61 5.15 11.99
N ALA A 94 36.01 5.80 10.90
CA ALA A 94 36.85 6.99 11.00
C ALA A 94 36.16 8.13 11.73
N ASN A 95 34.87 8.37 11.43
CA ASN A 95 34.05 9.33 12.17
C ASN A 95 33.49 8.71 13.47
N PRO A 96 33.79 9.28 14.65
CA PRO A 96 33.33 8.78 15.94
C PRO A 96 31.80 8.76 16.11
N ALA A 97 31.10 9.68 15.44
CA ALA A 97 29.65 9.82 15.54
C ALA A 97 28.90 9.03 14.46
N PHE A 98 29.65 8.31 13.58
CA PHE A 98 29.04 7.59 12.47
C PHE A 98 28.55 6.21 12.89
N SER A 99 27.39 5.84 12.39
CA SER A 99 26.84 4.48 12.35
C SER A 99 25.90 4.39 11.16
N ILE A 100 25.87 3.26 10.47
CA ILE A 100 24.98 3.02 9.34
C ILE A 100 23.52 2.96 9.82
N PHE A 101 23.27 2.27 10.93
CA PHE A 101 21.93 1.94 11.41
C PHE A 101 21.49 2.77 12.61
N LYS A 102 22.41 3.45 13.30
CA LYS A 102 22.13 4.36 14.41
C LYS A 102 22.23 5.83 13.98
N LYS A 103 22.00 6.11 12.68
CA LYS A 103 21.96 7.49 12.19
C LYS A 103 20.92 8.26 13.03
N GLN A 104 21.36 9.30 13.71
CA GLN A 104 20.42 10.25 14.30
C GLN A 104 19.66 10.87 13.13
N MET A 105 18.35 10.69 13.14
CA MET A 105 17.48 11.35 12.18
C MET A 105 17.67 12.86 12.31
N SER A 106 17.74 13.56 11.20
CA SER A 106 17.65 15.02 11.19
C SER A 106 16.27 15.45 11.70
N ALA A 107 16.13 16.68 12.15
CA ALA A 107 14.83 17.21 12.58
C ALA A 107 13.75 17.07 11.50
N ASP A 108 14.12 17.21 10.21
CA ASP A 108 13.20 17.06 9.08
C ASP A 108 12.81 15.59 8.85
N GLU A 109 13.76 14.65 8.99
CA GLU A 109 13.47 13.20 8.89
C GLU A 109 12.59 12.73 10.05
N GLU A 110 12.85 13.21 11.28
CA GLU A 110 12.00 12.94 12.46
C GLU A 110 10.59 13.48 12.25
N TYR A 111 10.49 14.72 11.75
CA TYR A 111 9.20 15.35 11.45
C TYR A 111 8.42 14.57 10.39
N LEU A 112 9.06 14.24 9.26
CA LEU A 112 8.43 13.46 8.18
C LEU A 112 7.95 12.08 8.67
N LEU A 113 8.78 11.38 9.45
CA LEU A 113 8.40 10.09 10.03
C LEU A 113 7.25 10.24 11.02
N SER A 114 7.25 11.29 11.83
CA SER A 114 6.16 11.61 12.75
C SER A 114 4.83 11.82 12.05
N GLU A 115 4.83 12.59 10.95
CA GLU A 115 3.64 12.80 10.13
C GLU A 115 3.18 11.51 9.43
N ALA A 116 4.10 10.72 8.87
CA ALA A 116 3.78 9.45 8.25
C ALA A 116 3.11 8.48 9.24
N LEU A 117 3.65 8.34 10.45
CA LEU A 117 3.04 7.52 11.50
C LEU A 117 1.68 8.07 11.96
N THR A 118 1.50 9.39 11.93
CA THR A 118 0.22 10.03 12.25
C THR A 118 -0.82 9.76 11.17
N LEU A 119 -0.44 9.79 9.89
CA LEU A 119 -1.30 9.43 8.78
C LEU A 119 -1.69 7.95 8.83
N LEU A 120 -0.72 7.05 9.06
CA LEU A 120 -1.00 5.62 9.24
C LEU A 120 -1.96 5.35 10.40
N GLY A 121 -1.83 6.08 11.50
CA GLY A 121 -2.75 5.98 12.64
C GLY A 121 -4.18 6.47 12.35
N GLN A 122 -4.45 7.06 11.19
CA GLN A 122 -5.81 7.41 10.76
C GLN A 122 -6.56 6.22 10.11
N PHE A 123 -5.86 5.13 9.78
CA PHE A 123 -6.48 3.90 9.27
C PHE A 123 -6.83 2.99 10.45
N ASP A 124 -8.10 2.98 10.83
CA ASP A 124 -8.60 2.11 11.91
C ASP A 124 -8.63 0.63 11.45
N GLY A 125 -8.15 -0.28 12.30
CA GLY A 125 -8.28 -1.73 12.11
C GLY A 125 -7.18 -2.43 11.33
N LEU A 126 -6.13 -1.73 10.87
CA LEU A 126 -4.94 -2.41 10.36
C LEU A 126 -4.19 -3.11 11.51
N PRO A 127 -3.69 -4.35 11.32
CA PRO A 127 -2.96 -5.06 12.35
C PRO A 127 -1.66 -4.34 12.69
N ASN A 128 -1.24 -4.44 13.95
CA ASN A 128 -0.02 -3.82 14.48
C ASN A 128 -0.01 -2.27 14.49
N LEU A 129 -1.07 -1.60 14.05
CA LEU A 129 -1.18 -0.15 14.24
C LEU A 129 -1.52 0.22 15.71
N GLY A 130 -2.02 -0.75 16.51
CA GLY A 130 -2.14 -0.58 17.96
C GLY A 130 -0.80 -0.31 18.65
N ASP A 131 0.29 -0.78 18.06
CA ASP A 131 1.66 -0.61 18.54
C ASP A 131 2.38 0.63 17.95
N LEU A 132 1.68 1.50 17.20
CA LEU A 132 2.28 2.72 16.65
C LEU A 132 2.88 3.63 17.72
N GLU A 133 2.30 3.68 18.91
CA GLU A 133 2.87 4.44 20.00
C GLU A 133 4.15 3.76 20.54
N ALA A 134 4.18 2.43 20.65
CA ALA A 134 5.40 1.69 20.98
C ALA A 134 6.48 1.87 19.90
N LEU A 135 6.09 1.84 18.62
CA LEU A 135 6.99 2.11 17.50
C LEU A 135 7.54 3.55 17.55
N ARG A 136 6.70 4.55 17.83
CA ARG A 136 7.12 5.94 18.03
C ARG A 136 8.16 6.07 19.15
N LEU A 137 7.87 5.45 20.29
CA LEU A 137 8.78 5.45 21.45
C LEU A 137 10.10 4.76 21.12
N GLY A 138 10.05 3.61 20.45
CA GLY A 138 11.25 2.86 20.04
C GLY A 138 12.12 3.62 19.03
N LEU A 139 11.51 4.43 18.16
CA LEU A 139 12.20 5.28 17.18
C LEU A 139 12.59 6.65 17.74
N GLY A 140 12.18 7.00 18.96
CA GLY A 140 12.42 8.30 19.57
C GLY A 140 11.64 9.46 18.91
N VAL A 141 10.60 9.16 18.13
CA VAL A 141 9.83 10.13 17.34
C VAL A 141 8.67 10.68 18.17
N ARG A 142 8.57 11.99 18.30
CA ARG A 142 7.50 12.65 19.07
C ARG A 142 6.21 12.73 18.23
N LYS A 143 5.07 12.65 18.91
CA LYS A 143 3.76 12.90 18.27
C LYS A 143 3.65 14.38 17.89
N PRO A 144 3.16 14.72 16.68
CA PRO A 144 2.94 16.12 16.32
C PRO A 144 1.94 16.77 17.30
N LYS A 145 2.18 18.04 17.62
CA LYS A 145 1.28 18.80 18.51
C LYS A 145 -0.07 19.10 17.86
N HIS A 146 -0.10 19.19 16.54
CA HIS A 146 -1.28 19.50 15.72
C HIS A 146 -1.40 18.54 14.58
N GLN A 147 -2.61 18.08 14.30
CA GLN A 147 -2.92 17.30 13.11
C GLN A 147 -3.02 18.25 11.91
N ILE A 148 -2.09 18.14 10.95
CA ILE A 148 -2.06 18.98 9.74
C ILE A 148 -2.93 18.38 8.64
N ILE A 149 -2.94 17.04 8.50
CA ILE A 149 -3.69 16.32 7.49
C ILE A 149 -4.81 15.54 8.17
N SER A 150 -6.05 15.77 7.73
CA SER A 150 -7.22 15.01 8.17
C SER A 150 -7.80 14.25 6.99
N LEU A 151 -7.82 12.92 7.09
CA LEU A 151 -8.49 12.06 6.12
C LEU A 151 -9.96 11.88 6.54
N SER A 152 -10.85 11.89 5.55
CA SER A 152 -12.26 11.57 5.79
C SER A 152 -12.40 10.11 6.22
N LYS A 153 -12.94 9.88 7.39
CA LYS A 153 -13.12 8.53 7.94
C LYS A 153 -14.56 8.05 7.76
N ASN A 154 -14.72 6.77 7.48
CA ASN A 154 -15.93 6.02 7.72
C ASN A 154 -15.55 4.90 8.68
N PRO A 155 -15.86 5.03 9.98
CA PRO A 155 -15.46 4.03 10.96
C PRO A 155 -15.99 2.65 10.56
N LEU A 156 -15.10 1.66 10.49
CA LEU A 156 -15.52 0.28 10.33
C LEU A 156 -16.07 -0.20 11.69
N GLU A 157 -17.33 -0.55 11.74
CA GLU A 157 -17.94 -1.14 12.95
C GLU A 157 -17.19 -2.42 13.39
N LYS A 158 -16.57 -3.11 12.42
CA LYS A 158 -15.81 -4.35 12.61
C LYS A 158 -14.35 -4.16 12.20
N SER A 159 -13.61 -3.31 12.91
CA SER A 159 -12.20 -3.01 12.61
C SER A 159 -11.28 -4.24 12.60
N ASN A 160 -11.62 -5.29 13.36
CA ASN A 160 -10.86 -6.54 13.40
C ASN A 160 -10.89 -7.31 12.07
N ILE A 161 -11.93 -7.15 11.23
CA ILE A 161 -12.02 -7.81 9.92
C ILE A 161 -10.91 -7.32 8.99
N LEU A 162 -10.65 -6.03 8.94
CA LEU A 162 -9.57 -5.46 8.14
C LEU A 162 -8.21 -6.07 8.52
N GLY A 163 -7.95 -6.20 9.83
CA GLY A 163 -6.72 -6.80 10.35
C GLY A 163 -6.56 -8.27 9.98
N LYS A 164 -7.63 -9.06 10.13
CA LYS A 164 -7.62 -10.48 9.74
C LYS A 164 -7.31 -10.65 8.24
N LEU A 165 -7.98 -9.85 7.40
CA LEU A 165 -7.79 -9.90 5.95
C LEU A 165 -6.39 -9.45 5.53
N PHE A 166 -5.87 -8.37 6.12
CA PHE A 166 -4.50 -7.92 5.87
C PHE A 166 -3.48 -9.03 6.19
N THR A 167 -3.65 -9.70 7.33
CA THR A 167 -2.77 -10.81 7.74
C THR A 167 -2.88 -11.97 6.75
N ALA A 168 -4.10 -12.36 6.37
CA ALA A 168 -4.33 -13.46 5.43
C ALA A 168 -3.71 -13.19 4.06
N ILE A 169 -3.84 -11.97 3.53
CA ILE A 169 -3.20 -11.55 2.26
C ILE A 169 -1.67 -11.60 2.38
N SER A 170 -1.12 -10.99 3.45
CA SER A 170 0.33 -10.92 3.66
C SER A 170 0.97 -12.30 3.81
N GLN A 171 0.25 -13.24 4.42
CA GLN A 171 0.71 -14.61 4.65
C GLN A 171 0.27 -15.60 3.57
N ARG A 172 -0.42 -15.12 2.52
CA ARG A 172 -0.92 -15.95 1.42
C ARG A 172 -1.75 -17.14 1.93
N GLN A 173 -2.76 -16.83 2.73
CA GLN A 173 -3.62 -17.83 3.34
C GLN A 173 -4.99 -17.85 2.65
N THR A 174 -5.47 -19.05 2.33
CA THR A 174 -6.86 -19.27 1.91
C THR A 174 -7.76 -19.01 3.10
N ILE A 175 -8.86 -18.31 2.86
CA ILE A 175 -9.81 -17.93 3.90
C ILE A 175 -11.23 -18.38 3.56
N ASN A 176 -12.04 -18.48 4.58
CA ASN A 176 -13.47 -18.60 4.48
C ASN A 176 -14.11 -17.34 5.04
N ILE A 177 -15.04 -16.72 4.31
CA ILE A 177 -15.79 -15.57 4.79
C ILE A 177 -17.27 -15.92 4.96
N ARG A 178 -17.87 -15.35 6.01
CA ARG A 178 -19.34 -15.27 6.12
C ARG A 178 -19.78 -13.88 5.67
N TYR A 179 -20.58 -13.85 4.63
CA TYR A 179 -20.96 -12.63 3.93
C TYR A 179 -22.47 -12.52 3.75
N HIS A 180 -23.00 -11.31 3.91
CA HIS A 180 -24.40 -11.01 3.63
C HIS A 180 -24.53 -9.85 2.63
N THR A 181 -25.64 -9.80 1.90
CA THR A 181 -25.97 -8.67 1.02
C THR A 181 -26.91 -7.71 1.71
N PHE A 182 -26.90 -6.43 1.30
CA PHE A 182 -27.87 -5.48 1.85
C PHE A 182 -29.34 -5.81 1.54
N LYS A 183 -29.59 -6.55 0.44
CA LYS A 183 -30.94 -6.97 0.05
C LYS A 183 -31.44 -8.15 0.87
N ASN A 184 -30.55 -9.05 1.25
CA ASN A 184 -30.88 -10.28 1.97
C ASN A 184 -29.96 -10.43 3.18
N LYS A 185 -30.23 -9.66 4.22
CA LYS A 185 -29.41 -9.67 5.44
C LYS A 185 -29.48 -10.98 6.21
N ASP A 186 -30.60 -11.69 6.08
CA ASP A 186 -30.83 -12.96 6.76
C ASP A 186 -30.16 -14.16 6.08
N VAL A 187 -29.68 -13.98 4.84
CA VAL A 187 -28.99 -15.04 4.09
C VAL A 187 -27.48 -14.80 4.19
N GLN A 188 -26.82 -15.61 5.02
CA GLN A 188 -25.37 -15.65 5.09
C GLN A 188 -24.83 -16.61 4.02
N LEU A 189 -23.92 -16.11 3.22
CA LEU A 189 -23.14 -16.91 2.27
C LEU A 189 -21.78 -17.21 2.88
N THR A 190 -21.40 -18.49 2.83
CA THR A 190 -20.06 -18.92 3.21
C THR A 190 -19.27 -19.21 1.94
N VAL A 191 -18.14 -18.51 1.77
CA VAL A 191 -17.33 -18.59 0.54
C VAL A 191 -15.85 -18.75 0.89
N ALA A 192 -15.25 -19.80 0.33
CA ALA A 192 -13.81 -20.00 0.41
C ALA A 192 -13.12 -19.18 -0.68
N LEU A 193 -12.08 -18.43 -0.31
CA LEU A 193 -11.47 -17.39 -1.14
C LEU A 193 -9.94 -17.43 -1.05
N PHE A 194 -9.31 -17.05 -2.16
CA PHE A 194 -7.93 -16.59 -2.24
C PHE A 194 -7.93 -15.06 -2.15
N PRO A 195 -7.62 -14.45 -1.00
CA PRO A 195 -7.64 -13.01 -0.84
C PRO A 195 -6.38 -12.38 -1.43
N TYR A 196 -6.55 -11.32 -2.26
CA TYR A 196 -5.44 -10.72 -2.99
C TYR A 196 -5.14 -9.29 -2.59
N MET A 197 -6.17 -8.45 -2.43
CA MET A 197 -5.99 -7.03 -2.21
C MET A 197 -7.10 -6.43 -1.35
N LEU A 198 -6.75 -5.45 -0.53
CA LEU A 198 -7.69 -4.55 0.13
C LEU A 198 -7.70 -3.21 -0.62
N LYS A 199 -8.86 -2.83 -1.13
CA LYS A 199 -9.06 -1.59 -1.88
C LYS A 199 -9.99 -0.66 -1.12
N GLU A 200 -9.53 0.57 -0.90
CA GLU A 200 -10.40 1.64 -0.40
C GLU A 200 -11.03 2.38 -1.58
N TYR A 201 -12.33 2.60 -1.52
CA TYR A 201 -13.04 3.46 -2.44
C TYR A 201 -14.19 4.17 -1.73
N ASN A 202 -14.25 5.46 -1.88
CA ASN A 202 -15.30 6.32 -1.32
C ASN A 202 -15.54 6.06 0.18
N ARG A 203 -14.46 5.97 0.95
CA ARG A 203 -14.42 5.73 2.41
C ARG A 203 -14.93 4.35 2.84
N ARG A 204 -14.96 3.37 1.93
CA ARG A 204 -15.30 1.98 2.24
C ARG A 204 -14.17 1.07 1.81
N TRP A 205 -13.94 0.06 2.61
CA TRP A 205 -12.97 -0.98 2.31
C TRP A 205 -13.62 -2.16 1.60
N PHE A 206 -12.91 -2.70 0.65
CA PHE A 206 -13.31 -3.86 -0.14
C PHE A 206 -12.20 -4.88 -0.18
N LEU A 207 -12.58 -6.16 -0.09
CA LEU A 207 -11.70 -7.29 -0.35
C LEU A 207 -11.84 -7.68 -1.82
N VAL A 208 -10.73 -7.76 -2.52
CA VAL A 208 -10.62 -8.35 -3.86
C VAL A 208 -10.04 -9.75 -3.69
N ALA A 209 -10.76 -10.76 -4.16
CA ALA A 209 -10.42 -12.17 -3.96
C ALA A 209 -10.96 -13.02 -5.11
N ALA A 210 -10.34 -14.18 -5.35
CA ALA A 210 -10.93 -15.20 -6.22
C ALA A 210 -11.67 -16.26 -5.41
N ALA A 211 -12.80 -16.71 -5.90
CA ALA A 211 -13.50 -17.85 -5.32
C ALA A 211 -12.71 -19.14 -5.55
N GLU A 212 -12.52 -19.95 -4.51
CA GLU A 212 -11.80 -21.23 -4.64
C GLU A 212 -12.51 -22.21 -5.59
N SER A 213 -13.84 -22.09 -5.68
CA SER A 213 -14.67 -23.03 -6.46
C SER A 213 -14.46 -22.95 -7.97
N ASP A 214 -14.22 -21.75 -8.52
CA ASP A 214 -14.16 -21.51 -9.96
C ASP A 214 -13.09 -20.49 -10.40
N GLY A 215 -12.32 -19.97 -9.44
CA GLY A 215 -11.28 -18.95 -9.67
C GLY A 215 -11.82 -17.57 -10.03
N LYS A 216 -13.13 -17.35 -10.00
CA LYS A 216 -13.76 -16.11 -10.40
C LYS A 216 -13.40 -14.99 -9.44
N LEU A 217 -12.95 -13.86 -10.01
CA LEU A 217 -12.59 -12.68 -9.23
C LEU A 217 -13.87 -11.97 -8.73
N LEU A 218 -13.91 -11.70 -7.44
CA LEU A 218 -15.04 -11.10 -6.75
C LEU A 218 -14.57 -9.95 -5.85
N THR A 219 -15.48 -9.01 -5.60
CA THR A 219 -15.26 -7.88 -4.69
C THR A 219 -16.27 -7.89 -3.57
N PHE A 220 -15.81 -7.89 -2.33
CA PHE A 220 -16.64 -7.94 -1.13
C PHE A 220 -16.46 -6.68 -0.29
N GLY A 221 -17.56 -5.98 0.04
CA GLY A 221 -17.50 -4.88 1.01
C GLY A 221 -17.25 -5.41 2.43
N LEU A 222 -16.25 -4.87 3.13
CA LEU A 222 -15.88 -5.33 4.47
C LEU A 222 -17.01 -5.12 5.50
N ASP A 223 -17.83 -4.10 5.31
CA ASP A 223 -19.01 -3.81 6.14
C ASP A 223 -20.06 -4.94 6.11
N ARG A 224 -19.99 -5.84 5.14
CA ARG A 224 -20.88 -6.98 4.94
C ARG A 224 -20.25 -8.33 5.24
N ILE A 225 -18.99 -8.34 5.66
CA ILE A 225 -18.31 -9.56 6.13
C ILE A 225 -18.56 -9.69 7.63
N ASP A 226 -19.17 -10.80 8.03
CA ASP A 226 -19.51 -11.06 9.43
C ASP A 226 -18.34 -11.73 10.15
N ASP A 227 -17.61 -12.61 9.46
CA ASP A 227 -16.43 -13.28 10.01
C ASP A 227 -15.47 -13.73 8.92
N VAL A 228 -14.22 -13.94 9.33
CA VAL A 228 -13.11 -14.43 8.50
C VAL A 228 -12.40 -15.53 9.27
N GLU A 229 -12.31 -16.70 8.65
CA GLU A 229 -11.62 -17.88 9.18
C GLU A 229 -10.52 -18.32 8.22
N ASN A 230 -9.33 -18.62 8.71
CA ASN A 230 -8.25 -19.17 7.89
C ASN A 230 -8.50 -20.64 7.60
N LEU A 231 -8.20 -21.08 6.37
CA LEU A 231 -8.28 -22.47 5.92
C LEU A 231 -6.86 -23.04 5.66
N PRO A 232 -6.10 -23.41 6.70
CA PRO A 232 -4.69 -23.78 6.56
C PRO A 232 -4.47 -25.07 5.76
N SER A 233 -5.49 -25.89 5.61
CA SER A 233 -5.44 -27.13 4.78
C SER A 233 -5.66 -26.88 3.30
N HIS A 234 -6.10 -25.66 2.90
CA HIS A 234 -6.38 -25.29 1.53
C HIS A 234 -5.15 -24.61 0.93
N LYS A 235 -4.75 -25.07 -0.28
CA LYS A 235 -3.61 -24.49 -0.97
C LYS A 235 -4.00 -23.13 -1.54
N TYR A 236 -3.25 -22.10 -1.18
CA TYR A 236 -3.41 -20.77 -1.75
C TYR A 236 -2.98 -20.76 -3.23
N VAL A 237 -3.73 -20.04 -4.06
CA VAL A 237 -3.43 -19.81 -5.46
C VAL A 237 -3.24 -18.31 -5.68
N ASP A 238 -2.08 -17.93 -6.22
CA ASP A 238 -1.79 -16.54 -6.58
C ASP A 238 -2.61 -16.08 -7.77
N TYR A 239 -2.88 -14.78 -7.81
CA TYR A 239 -3.44 -14.16 -9.00
C TYR A 239 -2.33 -14.03 -10.06
N ASP A 240 -2.63 -14.50 -11.28
CA ASP A 240 -1.73 -14.40 -12.43
C ASP A 240 -2.09 -13.15 -13.24
N GLY A 241 -1.49 -12.01 -12.89
CA GLY A 241 -1.72 -10.72 -13.53
C GLY A 241 -1.50 -9.54 -12.58
N ASP A 242 -1.67 -8.31 -13.08
CA ASP A 242 -1.68 -7.10 -12.25
C ASP A 242 -3.13 -6.76 -11.84
N LEU A 243 -3.38 -6.79 -10.54
CA LEU A 243 -4.69 -6.42 -9.99
C LEU A 243 -5.05 -4.94 -10.26
N ASN A 244 -4.06 -4.07 -10.49
CA ASN A 244 -4.32 -2.67 -10.77
C ASN A 244 -4.92 -2.49 -12.17
N GLU A 245 -4.47 -3.27 -13.16
CA GLU A 245 -5.02 -3.25 -14.53
C GLU A 245 -6.53 -3.51 -14.56
N LEU A 246 -7.05 -4.30 -13.61
CA LEU A 246 -8.50 -4.57 -13.52
C LEU A 246 -9.34 -3.31 -13.27
N TYR A 247 -8.73 -2.28 -12.70
CA TYR A 247 -9.40 -1.05 -12.30
C TYR A 247 -9.15 0.10 -13.27
N GLU A 248 -8.29 -0.08 -14.29
CA GLU A 248 -8.00 0.96 -15.28
C GLU A 248 -9.21 1.31 -16.15
N ASP A 249 -10.11 0.33 -16.37
CA ASP A 249 -11.30 0.49 -17.20
C ASP A 249 -12.58 0.78 -16.41
N ILE A 250 -12.52 0.98 -15.08
CA ILE A 250 -13.70 1.15 -14.25
C ILE A 250 -13.60 2.36 -13.32
N ILE A 251 -14.75 2.95 -13.01
CA ILE A 251 -14.88 3.85 -11.86
C ILE A 251 -15.30 3.00 -10.65
N GLY A 252 -14.54 3.06 -9.56
CA GLY A 252 -14.88 2.38 -8.32
C GLY A 252 -14.30 0.98 -8.16
N VAL A 253 -15.13 0.03 -7.73
CA VAL A 253 -14.67 -1.30 -7.29
C VAL A 253 -15.48 -2.46 -7.84
N THR A 254 -16.62 -2.20 -8.48
CA THR A 254 -17.45 -3.27 -9.04
C THR A 254 -16.91 -3.68 -10.41
N TYR A 255 -16.14 -4.76 -10.41
CA TYR A 255 -15.58 -5.34 -11.63
C TYR A 255 -16.53 -6.39 -12.23
N LYS A 256 -16.72 -6.32 -13.55
CA LYS A 256 -17.45 -7.30 -14.34
C LYS A 256 -16.57 -7.71 -15.52
N GLU A 257 -16.08 -8.94 -15.50
CA GLU A 257 -15.11 -9.44 -16.48
C GLU A 257 -15.62 -9.30 -17.93
N GLU A 258 -16.86 -9.69 -18.19
CA GLU A 258 -17.46 -9.73 -19.52
C GLU A 258 -18.00 -8.37 -20.01
N SER A 259 -17.94 -7.31 -19.18
CA SER A 259 -18.46 -5.99 -19.58
C SER A 259 -17.51 -5.32 -20.57
N PRO A 260 -18.04 -4.85 -21.74
CA PRO A 260 -17.21 -4.13 -22.71
C PRO A 260 -16.83 -2.75 -22.18
N VAL A 261 -15.70 -2.23 -22.65
CA VAL A 261 -15.31 -0.83 -22.46
C VAL A 261 -16.11 0.05 -23.40
N TYR A 262 -16.87 0.99 -22.85
CA TYR A 262 -17.66 1.95 -23.61
C TYR A 262 -16.90 3.27 -23.78
N LYS A 263 -16.92 3.80 -25.00
CA LYS A 263 -16.51 5.18 -25.27
C LYS A 263 -17.69 6.10 -25.02
N ILE A 264 -17.67 6.78 -23.89
CA ILE A 264 -18.78 7.58 -23.39
C ILE A 264 -18.52 9.05 -23.70
N VAL A 265 -19.44 9.70 -24.41
CA VAL A 265 -19.40 11.13 -24.71
C VAL A 265 -20.28 11.85 -23.71
N LEU A 266 -19.70 12.87 -23.08
CA LEU A 266 -20.33 13.66 -22.04
C LEU A 266 -20.33 15.15 -22.44
N TRP A 267 -21.40 15.86 -22.09
CA TRP A 267 -21.41 17.31 -22.01
C TRP A 267 -21.42 17.73 -20.54
N VAL A 268 -20.61 18.74 -20.20
CA VAL A 268 -20.56 19.31 -18.84
C VAL A 268 -20.76 20.81 -18.93
N SER A 269 -21.67 21.34 -18.12
CA SER A 269 -22.01 22.77 -18.10
C SER A 269 -20.83 23.66 -17.69
N ASP A 270 -20.94 24.96 -17.96
CA ASP A 270 -19.94 25.95 -17.53
C ASP A 270 -19.75 25.97 -16.01
N ASN A 271 -20.77 25.61 -15.24
CA ASN A 271 -20.70 25.57 -13.77
C ASN A 271 -19.78 24.46 -13.24
N SER A 272 -19.67 23.35 -13.96
CA SER A 272 -18.96 22.14 -13.49
C SER A 272 -17.77 21.74 -14.33
N LYS A 273 -17.55 22.35 -15.52
CA LYS A 273 -16.48 21.96 -16.43
C LYS A 273 -15.09 22.04 -15.81
N ASP A 274 -14.80 23.13 -15.08
CA ASP A 274 -13.49 23.33 -14.46
C ASP A 274 -13.23 22.34 -13.33
N TYR A 275 -14.28 21.95 -12.62
CA TYR A 275 -14.19 20.87 -11.62
C TYR A 275 -13.84 19.52 -12.28
N VAL A 276 -14.49 19.19 -13.40
CA VAL A 276 -14.24 17.93 -14.15
C VAL A 276 -12.87 17.97 -14.84
N VAL A 277 -12.35 19.15 -15.22
CA VAL A 277 -10.99 19.30 -15.75
C VAL A 277 -9.94 19.08 -14.68
N THR A 278 -10.14 19.67 -13.49
CA THR A 278 -9.16 19.56 -12.37
C THR A 278 -9.22 18.25 -11.62
N LYS A 279 -10.39 17.60 -11.63
CA LYS A 279 -10.61 16.26 -11.08
C LYS A 279 -11.32 15.38 -12.12
N PRO A 280 -10.57 14.74 -13.04
CA PRO A 280 -11.14 13.90 -14.06
C PRO A 280 -12.01 12.78 -13.46
N LEU A 281 -13.11 12.46 -14.13
CA LEU A 281 -14.02 11.36 -13.73
C LEU A 281 -13.33 10.01 -13.85
N HIS A 282 -12.43 9.89 -14.82
CA HIS A 282 -11.64 8.69 -15.10
C HIS A 282 -10.31 9.08 -15.76
N GLU A 283 -9.27 8.27 -15.60
CA GLU A 283 -7.94 8.54 -16.17
C GLU A 283 -7.95 8.67 -17.70
N SER A 284 -8.84 7.93 -18.38
CA SER A 284 -9.03 8.03 -19.84
C SER A 284 -9.69 9.32 -20.30
N GLN A 285 -10.07 10.23 -19.39
CA GLN A 285 -10.80 11.44 -19.74
C GLN A 285 -10.00 12.34 -20.67
N ARG A 286 -10.62 12.76 -21.76
CA ARG A 286 -10.07 13.73 -22.69
C ARG A 286 -11.14 14.67 -23.21
N SER A 287 -10.74 15.90 -23.53
CA SER A 287 -11.60 16.87 -24.19
C SER A 287 -11.85 16.47 -25.65
N VAL A 288 -13.03 16.77 -26.13
CA VAL A 288 -13.40 16.59 -27.54
C VAL A 288 -12.75 17.70 -28.41
N SER A 289 -12.34 17.38 -29.63
CA SER A 289 -11.79 18.37 -30.57
C SER A 289 -12.80 19.47 -30.91
N ARG A 290 -12.33 20.65 -31.28
CA ARG A 290 -13.19 21.79 -31.64
C ARG A 290 -14.18 21.46 -32.75
N THR A 291 -13.72 20.78 -33.79
CA THR A 291 -14.58 20.34 -34.92
C THR A 291 -15.69 19.41 -34.42
N LYS A 292 -15.35 18.41 -33.61
CA LYS A 292 -16.33 17.48 -33.08
C LYS A 292 -17.29 18.13 -32.09
N ALA A 293 -16.83 19.10 -31.33
CA ALA A 293 -17.69 19.90 -30.44
C ALA A 293 -18.74 20.69 -31.22
N GLN A 294 -18.36 21.30 -32.36
CA GLN A 294 -19.31 22.00 -33.24
C GLN A 294 -20.40 21.06 -33.80
N GLU A 295 -20.00 19.86 -34.24
CA GLU A 295 -20.95 18.83 -34.68
C GLU A 295 -21.92 18.46 -33.57
N LEU A 296 -21.42 18.25 -32.34
CA LEU A 296 -22.26 17.91 -31.18
C LEU A 296 -23.23 19.04 -30.81
N TYR A 297 -22.80 20.31 -30.83
CA TYR A 297 -23.73 21.43 -30.62
C TYR A 297 -24.81 21.51 -31.70
N SER A 298 -24.46 21.20 -32.96
CA SER A 298 -25.45 21.14 -34.05
C SER A 298 -26.45 19.98 -33.85
N GLN A 299 -25.99 18.85 -33.34
CA GLN A 299 -26.82 17.68 -33.04
C GLN A 299 -27.69 17.87 -31.79
N PHE A 300 -27.19 18.60 -30.79
CA PHE A 300 -27.87 18.86 -29.51
C PHE A 300 -28.04 20.36 -29.26
N PRO A 301 -28.92 21.06 -29.97
CA PRO A 301 -29.02 22.52 -29.92
C PRO A 301 -29.52 23.08 -28.60
N THR A 302 -30.07 22.23 -27.73
CA THR A 302 -30.50 22.60 -26.37
C THR A 302 -29.31 22.77 -25.40
N LEU A 303 -28.13 22.22 -25.74
CA LEU A 303 -26.93 22.39 -24.96
C LEU A 303 -26.22 23.68 -25.42
N SER A 304 -25.90 24.55 -24.46
CA SER A 304 -25.22 25.82 -24.74
C SER A 304 -24.11 26.04 -23.70
N GLY A 305 -22.97 26.59 -24.15
CA GLY A 305 -21.80 26.72 -23.29
C GLY A 305 -21.24 25.35 -22.88
N GLY A 306 -20.44 25.32 -21.82
CA GLY A 306 -19.90 24.06 -21.30
C GLY A 306 -18.79 23.47 -22.17
N GLN A 307 -18.52 22.19 -21.95
CA GLN A 307 -17.46 21.44 -22.66
C GLN A 307 -17.83 19.97 -22.81
N PHE A 308 -17.38 19.38 -23.93
CA PHE A 308 -17.57 17.95 -24.19
C PHE A 308 -16.30 17.19 -23.81
N PHE A 309 -16.53 16.05 -23.18
CA PHE A 309 -15.47 15.10 -22.79
C PHE A 309 -15.78 13.70 -23.30
N ILE A 310 -14.75 12.89 -23.38
CA ILE A 310 -14.83 11.45 -23.65
C ILE A 310 -14.13 10.75 -22.52
N ILE A 311 -14.77 9.69 -22.00
CA ILE A 311 -14.17 8.70 -21.12
C ILE A 311 -14.33 7.31 -21.72
N GLU A 312 -13.43 6.39 -21.36
CA GLU A 312 -13.49 5.00 -21.78
C GLU A 312 -13.57 4.13 -20.54
N CYS A 313 -14.76 3.56 -20.27
CA CYS A 313 -15.05 2.82 -19.03
C CYS A 313 -16.00 1.65 -19.31
N LYS A 314 -15.87 0.59 -18.48
CA LYS A 314 -16.88 -0.47 -18.38
C LYS A 314 -18.10 0.02 -17.61
N GLU A 315 -19.28 -0.50 -17.96
CA GLU A 315 -20.51 -0.24 -17.24
C GLU A 315 -20.47 -0.89 -15.85
N ASN A 316 -20.70 -0.08 -14.81
CA ASN A 316 -20.93 -0.56 -13.45
C ASN A 316 -21.81 0.43 -12.66
N TYR A 317 -22.16 0.05 -11.44
CA TYR A 317 -22.99 0.88 -10.57
C TYR A 317 -22.34 2.22 -10.24
N GLU A 318 -21.04 2.22 -9.98
CA GLU A 318 -20.29 3.42 -9.57
C GLU A 318 -20.22 4.44 -10.72
N LEU A 319 -19.99 3.98 -11.96
CA LEU A 319 -20.03 4.85 -13.14
C LEU A 319 -21.38 5.58 -13.26
N ILE A 320 -22.50 4.84 -13.21
CA ILE A 320 -23.82 5.45 -13.34
C ILE A 320 -24.12 6.39 -12.18
N ARG A 321 -23.70 6.04 -10.97
CA ARG A 321 -23.83 6.91 -9.80
C ARG A 321 -23.03 8.20 -9.96
N GLU A 322 -21.77 8.10 -10.41
CA GLU A 322 -20.90 9.28 -10.60
C GLU A 322 -21.48 10.21 -11.67
N LEU A 323 -21.86 9.68 -12.83
CA LEU A 323 -22.45 10.46 -13.93
C LEU A 323 -23.73 11.17 -13.49
N THR A 324 -24.57 10.55 -12.67
CA THR A 324 -25.83 11.17 -12.19
C THR A 324 -25.64 12.12 -11.01
N SER A 325 -24.48 12.07 -10.34
CA SER A 325 -24.20 12.93 -9.17
C SER A 325 -24.10 14.41 -9.51
N PHE A 326 -23.77 14.74 -10.76
CA PHE A 326 -23.69 16.13 -11.26
C PHE A 326 -25.08 16.74 -11.57
N GLY A 327 -26.13 15.92 -11.52
CA GLY A 327 -27.49 16.39 -11.85
C GLY A 327 -27.59 16.95 -13.26
N LYS A 328 -28.13 18.17 -13.39
CA LYS A 328 -28.32 18.86 -14.69
C LYS A 328 -27.00 19.34 -15.33
N ASP A 329 -25.91 19.36 -14.57
CA ASP A 329 -24.64 19.93 -15.02
C ASP A 329 -23.76 18.91 -15.79
N LEU A 330 -24.22 17.64 -15.90
CA LEU A 330 -23.59 16.64 -16.75
C LEU A 330 -24.66 15.86 -17.51
N VAL A 331 -24.49 15.72 -18.82
CA VAL A 331 -25.36 14.97 -19.70
C VAL A 331 -24.56 13.93 -20.46
N VAL A 332 -24.99 12.68 -20.43
CA VAL A 332 -24.44 11.58 -21.20
C VAL A 332 -25.09 11.57 -22.58
N LEU A 333 -24.28 11.66 -23.65
CA LEU A 333 -24.78 11.77 -25.03
C LEU A 333 -24.72 10.44 -25.78
N SER A 334 -23.76 9.62 -25.48
CA SER A 334 -23.56 8.31 -26.08
C SER A 334 -22.62 7.44 -25.23
N PRO A 335 -22.58 6.13 -25.36
CA PRO A 335 -23.43 5.31 -26.23
C PRO A 335 -24.80 5.01 -25.62
N LYS A 336 -25.74 4.54 -26.44
CA LYS A 336 -27.12 4.26 -26.01
C LYS A 336 -27.26 3.37 -24.77
N PRO A 337 -26.49 2.27 -24.58
CA PRO A 337 -26.59 1.47 -23.35
C PRO A 337 -26.35 2.26 -22.07
N ILE A 338 -25.45 3.24 -22.10
CA ILE A 338 -25.13 4.08 -20.93
C ILE A 338 -26.16 5.21 -20.78
N THR A 339 -26.59 5.87 -21.86
CA THR A 339 -27.64 6.90 -21.79
C THR A 339 -28.92 6.32 -21.23
N ASP A 340 -29.37 5.13 -21.70
CA ASP A 340 -30.59 4.48 -21.25
C ASP A 340 -30.57 4.20 -19.71
N LEU A 341 -29.40 3.84 -19.16
CA LEU A 341 -29.24 3.63 -17.71
C LEU A 341 -29.33 4.93 -16.91
N VAL A 342 -28.71 6.00 -17.41
CA VAL A 342 -28.74 7.31 -16.79
C VAL A 342 -30.14 7.91 -16.87
N GLU A 343 -30.78 7.87 -18.04
CA GLU A 343 -32.14 8.36 -18.27
C GLU A 343 -33.16 7.63 -17.37
N ARG A 344 -33.07 6.32 -17.25
CA ARG A 344 -33.91 5.53 -16.34
C ARG A 344 -33.78 6.04 -14.90
N ARG A 345 -32.55 6.19 -14.43
CA ARG A 345 -32.31 6.64 -13.05
C ARG A 345 -32.83 8.05 -12.78
N VAL A 346 -32.69 8.95 -13.76
CA VAL A 346 -33.21 10.32 -13.67
C VAL A 346 -34.75 10.33 -13.69
N SER A 347 -35.35 9.52 -14.58
CA SER A 347 -36.83 9.40 -14.66
C SER A 347 -37.42 8.83 -13.39
N GLU A 348 -36.89 7.76 -12.84
CA GLU A 348 -37.29 7.20 -11.54
C GLU A 348 -37.22 8.25 -10.41
N MET A 349 -36.13 9.04 -10.38
CA MET A 349 -35.99 10.12 -9.41
C MET A 349 -37.04 11.23 -9.61
N PHE A 350 -37.30 11.61 -10.87
CA PHE A 350 -38.30 12.60 -11.21
C PHE A 350 -39.72 12.16 -10.79
N GLU A 351 -40.08 10.91 -11.04
CA GLU A 351 -41.35 10.31 -10.64
C GLU A 351 -41.56 10.37 -9.12
N ILE A 352 -40.53 10.01 -8.34
CA ILE A 352 -40.55 10.10 -6.87
C ILE A 352 -40.85 11.54 -6.42
N TYR A 353 -40.08 12.52 -6.95
CA TYR A 353 -40.27 13.93 -6.60
C TYR A 353 -41.66 14.47 -7.03
N SER A 354 -42.18 14.03 -8.17
CA SER A 354 -43.50 14.42 -8.65
C SER A 354 -44.61 13.92 -7.73
N ASN A 355 -44.49 12.66 -7.27
CA ASN A 355 -45.44 12.05 -6.35
C ASN A 355 -45.38 12.64 -4.93
N LEU A 356 -44.26 13.22 -4.51
CA LEU A 356 -44.15 13.91 -3.21
C LEU A 356 -44.84 15.26 -3.17
N ARG A 357 -45.24 15.82 -4.33
CA ARG A 357 -45.89 17.12 -4.45
C ARG A 357 -47.41 17.02 -4.59
N THR A 358 -47.94 15.80 -4.74
CA THR A 358 -49.38 15.49 -4.73
C THR A 358 -49.79 15.05 -3.34
#